data_ba0e556a09076484974c6f2721891e83
#
_entry.id   ba0e556a09076484974c6f2721891e83
#
_cell.length_a   1.000
_cell.length_b   1.000
_cell.length_c   1.000
_cell.angle_alpha   90.00
_cell.angle_beta   90.00
_cell.angle_gamma   90.00
#
_symmetry.space_group_name_H-M   'P 1'
#
loop_
_entity.id
_entity.type
_entity.pdbx_description
1 polymer ?
#
loop_
_entity_poly.entity_id
_entity_poly.type
_entity_poly.pdbx_seq_one_letter_code
_entity_poly.pdbx_strand_id
1 'polypeptide(L)'
;MSDEEAGEPNFTTTTGPVRVITAASLFDGHDAAINVMRRLIQSAGAEVIHLGHDRSAKDVVDCAVQEDAHAVALTSYQGGHVEYFTYIRHLLDEAGCNHVRIFGGGGGTITPPEIKTLHEAGISKIYSPDDGRTMGLFGMIHHLMGLASEVDLLDGGRLSRLNGAVSASDMDLVGLLLTLSECADEETFRQHLEDARSAPAERDVPVIGFTGTGGAGKSSLLDELMLRILRDNPDLKVCLLCVDPTRKRTGGALLGDRIRMNALSNGNLFMRSLASRGSGSEISDHLDRAIDVAKAVGFDLIFCETSGIGQGSDAITSVADHSLYVMTAEFGAHTQLEKIEMLDVADLVVLNKFEKRGSEDALRAIRKQVRRNRNVFDAPDEELPVIATVASQFADPGVDRLWQRLAALLEGRKAATFHASAPTDEERRGSGVIPPERVHYLSEIAAGVRDYHTAQQDVGERLRLVQHLRTAATQARERNATATADDLDAQIEALMADETLQHGAAALDEFRQTAEAYRSGEYTYHVRGKPFTVPTTTESLAHSAIPKVALPRTEDEGDLYRYLARENLPGRFPYTAGVFPFKRQDELSARMFAGEGEAERTNRCLLYTSPSPRDS
;
A
#
# COMPACT_ATOMS: atom_id res chain seq x y z
N MET A 1 -6.68 -41.58 -7.20
CA MET A 1 -5.28 -42.00 -6.92
C MET A 1 -4.82 -41.11 -5.79
N SER A 2 -4.56 -41.72 -4.68
CA SER A 2 -4.21 -41.13 -3.39
C SER A 2 -2.84 -40.47 -3.49
N ASP A 3 -2.80 -39.14 -3.38
CA ASP A 3 -1.56 -38.44 -3.06
C ASP A 3 -1.27 -38.72 -1.58
N GLU A 4 -0.24 -39.51 -1.35
CA GLU A 4 0.32 -39.79 -0.05
C GLU A 4 0.70 -38.45 0.62
N GLU A 5 0.27 -38.30 1.86
CA GLU A 5 0.79 -37.32 2.82
C GLU A 5 2.28 -37.55 3.03
N ALA A 6 3.10 -37.06 2.13
CA ALA A 6 4.50 -36.76 2.44
C ALA A 6 4.44 -35.56 3.40
N GLY A 7 4.75 -35.79 4.68
CA GLY A 7 4.77 -34.75 5.69
C GLY A 7 5.53 -33.54 5.17
N GLU A 8 4.93 -32.36 5.25
CA GLU A 8 5.57 -31.12 4.82
C GLU A 8 6.91 -30.99 5.56
N PRO A 9 8.03 -30.74 4.85
CA PRO A 9 9.34 -30.64 5.50
C PRO A 9 9.31 -29.49 6.51
N ASN A 10 9.68 -29.79 7.75
CA ASN A 10 9.77 -28.81 8.83
C ASN A 10 11.14 -28.12 8.77
N PHE A 11 11.17 -26.84 8.45
CA PHE A 11 12.37 -26.00 8.36
C PHE A 11 12.62 -25.19 9.65
N THR A 12 12.31 -25.77 10.82
CA THR A 12 12.57 -25.14 12.11
C THR A 12 14.06 -25.26 12.46
N THR A 13 14.67 -24.14 12.83
CA THR A 13 16.07 -24.08 13.30
C THR A 13 16.13 -24.21 14.83
N THR A 14 17.36 -24.23 15.39
CA THR A 14 17.59 -24.15 16.86
C THR A 14 17.02 -22.86 17.46
N THR A 15 16.88 -21.80 16.65
CA THR A 15 16.34 -20.49 17.03
C THR A 15 14.86 -20.29 16.66
N GLY A 16 14.15 -21.37 16.29
CA GLY A 16 12.74 -21.31 15.88
C GLY A 16 12.55 -21.19 14.36
N PRO A 17 11.50 -20.52 13.89
CA PRO A 17 11.23 -20.38 12.45
C PRO A 17 12.34 -19.62 11.72
N VAL A 18 12.64 -20.04 10.47
CA VAL A 18 13.59 -19.33 9.61
C VAL A 18 13.05 -17.92 9.32
N ARG A 19 13.89 -16.91 9.53
CA ARG A 19 13.55 -15.49 9.26
C ARG A 19 14.13 -15.06 7.92
N VAL A 20 13.25 -14.62 7.01
CA VAL A 20 13.61 -14.28 5.62
C VAL A 20 13.14 -12.88 5.25
N ILE A 21 14.08 -12.05 4.81
CA ILE A 21 13.76 -10.73 4.22
C ILE A 21 13.40 -10.93 2.75
N THR A 22 12.35 -10.28 2.27
CA THR A 22 11.96 -10.34 0.85
C THR A 22 11.78 -8.94 0.27
N ALA A 23 12.37 -8.69 -0.91
CA ALA A 23 12.25 -7.41 -1.61
C ALA A 23 12.43 -7.57 -3.13
N ALA A 24 11.93 -6.60 -3.91
CA ALA A 24 12.36 -6.40 -5.28
C ALA A 24 13.43 -5.30 -5.33
N SER A 25 14.39 -5.45 -6.25
CA SER A 25 15.55 -4.56 -6.38
C SER A 25 15.15 -3.11 -6.70
N LEU A 26 16.08 -2.20 -6.49
CA LEU A 26 15.93 -0.78 -6.82
C LEU A 26 15.55 -0.61 -8.30
N PHE A 27 14.60 0.27 -8.58
CA PHE A 27 14.00 0.54 -9.90
C PHE A 27 13.26 -0.66 -10.53
N ASP A 28 12.96 -1.69 -9.75
CA ASP A 28 12.18 -2.83 -10.23
C ASP A 28 10.75 -2.78 -9.67
N GLY A 29 9.80 -2.48 -10.56
CA GLY A 29 8.36 -2.45 -10.23
C GLY A 29 7.65 -3.80 -10.43
N HIS A 30 8.37 -4.90 -10.74
CA HIS A 30 7.78 -6.22 -10.92
C HIS A 30 7.47 -6.90 -9.57
N ASP A 31 6.47 -6.39 -8.86
CA ASP A 31 6.10 -6.85 -7.52
C ASP A 31 5.38 -8.21 -7.49
N ALA A 32 4.76 -8.63 -8.59
CA ALA A 32 3.95 -9.84 -8.63
C ALA A 32 4.76 -11.10 -8.26
N ALA A 33 5.99 -11.24 -8.77
CA ALA A 33 6.85 -12.39 -8.51
C ALA A 33 7.22 -12.47 -7.03
N ILE A 34 7.74 -11.39 -6.45
CA ILE A 34 8.14 -11.39 -5.04
C ILE A 34 6.94 -11.59 -4.11
N ASN A 35 5.76 -11.08 -4.48
CA ASN A 35 4.52 -11.29 -3.73
C ASN A 35 4.07 -12.76 -3.71
N VAL A 36 4.28 -13.50 -4.79
CA VAL A 36 4.04 -14.95 -4.82
C VAL A 36 5.07 -15.68 -3.97
N MET A 37 6.37 -15.39 -4.16
CA MET A 37 7.47 -16.04 -3.43
C MET A 37 7.34 -15.86 -1.92
N ARG A 38 7.09 -14.64 -1.42
CA ARG A 38 6.92 -14.39 0.02
C ARG A 38 5.79 -15.20 0.65
N ARG A 39 4.67 -15.38 -0.11
CA ARG A 39 3.54 -16.19 0.38
C ARG A 39 3.90 -17.67 0.50
N LEU A 40 4.68 -18.18 -0.44
CA LEU A 40 5.14 -19.57 -0.43
C LEU A 40 6.19 -19.79 0.68
N ILE A 41 7.15 -18.88 0.84
CA ILE A 41 8.12 -18.90 1.93
C ILE A 41 7.40 -18.87 3.28
N GLN A 42 6.40 -17.98 3.46
CA GLN A 42 5.57 -17.93 4.66
C GLN A 42 4.78 -19.24 4.87
N SER A 43 4.26 -19.83 3.79
CA SER A 43 3.50 -21.10 3.88
C SER A 43 4.40 -22.28 4.25
N ALA A 44 5.69 -22.21 3.95
CA ALA A 44 6.71 -23.17 4.39
C ALA A 44 7.16 -22.98 5.85
N GLY A 45 6.50 -22.11 6.62
CA GLY A 45 6.73 -21.93 8.05
C GLY A 45 7.69 -20.79 8.42
N ALA A 46 8.19 -20.00 7.45
CA ALA A 46 9.09 -18.89 7.74
C ALA A 46 8.39 -17.66 8.34
N GLU A 47 9.14 -16.90 9.13
CA GLU A 47 8.86 -15.51 9.47
C GLU A 47 9.39 -14.63 8.33
N VAL A 48 8.49 -14.00 7.57
CA VAL A 48 8.86 -13.22 6.38
C VAL A 48 8.70 -11.73 6.65
N ILE A 49 9.81 -10.99 6.57
CA ILE A 49 9.81 -9.53 6.58
C ILE A 49 9.80 -9.05 5.12
N HIS A 50 8.69 -8.41 4.71
CA HIS A 50 8.51 -7.99 3.33
C HIS A 50 8.72 -6.50 3.19
N LEU A 51 9.70 -6.09 2.37
CA LEU A 51 10.02 -4.68 2.12
C LEU A 51 9.30 -4.11 0.88
N GLY A 52 8.67 -4.95 0.06
CA GLY A 52 8.01 -4.50 -1.17
C GLY A 52 8.94 -4.42 -2.36
N HIS A 53 8.66 -3.47 -3.24
CA HIS A 53 9.44 -3.21 -4.46
C HIS A 53 10.27 -1.94 -4.35
N ASP A 54 11.18 -1.72 -5.31
CA ASP A 54 11.98 -0.50 -5.42
C ASP A 54 12.80 -0.21 -4.16
N ARG A 55 13.53 -1.23 -3.66
CA ARG A 55 14.32 -1.11 -2.43
C ARG A 55 15.81 -0.94 -2.71
N SER A 56 16.40 0.04 -2.02
CA SER A 56 17.84 0.24 -2.05
C SER A 56 18.57 -0.93 -1.37
N ALA A 57 19.84 -1.15 -1.73
CA ALA A 57 20.67 -2.16 -1.06
C ALA A 57 20.78 -1.87 0.45
N LYS A 58 20.86 -0.59 0.83
CA LYS A 58 20.92 -0.16 2.23
C LYS A 58 19.65 -0.54 3.00
N ASP A 59 18.45 -0.32 2.45
CA ASP A 59 17.19 -0.67 3.12
C ASP A 59 17.11 -2.17 3.41
N VAL A 60 17.58 -2.99 2.45
CA VAL A 60 17.60 -4.45 2.59
C VAL A 60 18.58 -4.89 3.67
N VAL A 61 19.79 -4.30 3.69
CA VAL A 61 20.83 -4.62 4.66
C VAL A 61 20.45 -4.15 6.06
N ASP A 62 20.01 -2.92 6.23
CA ASP A 62 19.56 -2.38 7.52
C ASP A 62 18.44 -3.26 8.12
N CYS A 63 17.52 -3.72 7.27
CA CYS A 63 16.50 -4.66 7.69
C CYS A 63 17.09 -6.00 8.12
N ALA A 64 17.97 -6.60 7.32
CA ALA A 64 18.57 -7.92 7.61
C ALA A 64 19.39 -7.89 8.91
N VAL A 65 20.09 -6.79 9.18
CA VAL A 65 20.88 -6.56 10.38
C VAL A 65 19.99 -6.42 11.62
N GLN A 66 19.00 -5.52 11.58
CA GLN A 66 18.12 -5.27 12.72
C GLN A 66 17.20 -6.44 13.06
N GLU A 67 16.77 -7.18 12.03
CA GLU A 67 15.92 -8.37 12.19
C GLU A 67 16.74 -9.63 12.48
N ASP A 68 18.06 -9.57 12.44
CA ASP A 68 18.98 -10.72 12.57
C ASP A 68 18.52 -11.90 11.70
N ALA A 69 18.47 -11.66 10.40
CA ALA A 69 17.84 -12.57 9.46
C ALA A 69 18.73 -13.77 9.10
N HIS A 70 18.13 -14.94 8.84
CA HIS A 70 18.83 -16.09 8.27
C HIS A 70 19.15 -15.86 6.79
N ALA A 71 18.23 -15.20 6.07
CA ALA A 71 18.35 -15.04 4.63
C ALA A 71 17.66 -13.78 4.09
N VAL A 72 18.14 -13.35 2.93
CA VAL A 72 17.53 -12.34 2.07
C VAL A 72 17.16 -12.98 0.74
N ALA A 73 15.91 -12.82 0.29
CA ALA A 73 15.41 -13.34 -0.98
C ALA A 73 14.91 -12.18 -1.86
N LEU A 74 15.55 -11.98 -3.00
CA LEU A 74 15.38 -10.82 -3.85
C LEU A 74 14.91 -11.20 -5.25
N THR A 75 14.07 -10.35 -5.84
CA THR A 75 13.79 -10.40 -7.28
C THR A 75 14.42 -9.22 -7.99
N SER A 76 14.94 -9.45 -9.21
CA SER A 76 15.46 -8.41 -10.08
C SER A 76 15.22 -8.74 -11.54
N TYR A 77 14.31 -8.01 -12.17
CA TYR A 77 13.98 -8.11 -13.59
C TYR A 77 14.57 -6.96 -14.41
N GLN A 78 15.43 -6.16 -13.78
CA GLN A 78 16.12 -5.02 -14.41
C GLN A 78 17.61 -5.26 -14.54
N GLY A 79 18.29 -4.48 -15.39
CA GLY A 79 19.74 -4.43 -15.45
C GLY A 79 20.34 -3.93 -14.12
N GLY A 80 21.66 -4.16 -13.90
CA GLY A 80 22.35 -3.74 -12.67
C GLY A 80 22.21 -4.73 -11.51
N HIS A 81 21.64 -5.92 -11.76
CA HIS A 81 21.47 -6.96 -10.72
C HIS A 81 22.81 -7.48 -10.18
N VAL A 82 23.86 -7.57 -10.99
CA VAL A 82 25.18 -8.01 -10.53
C VAL A 82 25.72 -7.04 -9.48
N GLU A 83 25.72 -5.75 -9.77
CA GLU A 83 26.15 -4.70 -8.87
C GLU A 83 25.29 -4.65 -7.61
N TYR A 84 23.98 -4.77 -7.76
CA TYR A 84 23.04 -4.72 -6.64
C TYR A 84 23.24 -5.86 -5.65
N PHE A 85 23.31 -7.12 -6.12
CA PHE A 85 23.53 -8.28 -5.25
C PHE A 85 24.92 -8.29 -4.61
N THR A 86 25.96 -7.96 -5.37
CA THR A 86 27.33 -7.91 -4.84
C THR A 86 27.49 -6.78 -3.82
N TYR A 87 26.83 -5.65 -4.03
CA TYR A 87 26.84 -4.54 -3.07
C TYR A 87 26.12 -4.90 -1.76
N ILE A 88 24.97 -5.60 -1.83
CA ILE A 88 24.31 -6.13 -0.62
C ILE A 88 25.23 -7.08 0.15
N ARG A 89 25.94 -7.99 -0.53
CA ARG A 89 26.89 -8.88 0.13
C ARG A 89 27.99 -8.11 0.84
N HIS A 90 28.57 -7.14 0.16
CA HIS A 90 29.59 -6.26 0.72
C HIS A 90 29.10 -5.51 1.97
N LEU A 91 27.94 -4.88 1.92
CA LEU A 91 27.36 -4.17 3.07
C LEU A 91 27.04 -5.10 4.25
N LEU A 92 26.56 -6.31 4.00
CA LEU A 92 26.32 -7.31 5.05
C LEU A 92 27.63 -7.76 5.69
N ASP A 93 28.71 -7.90 4.91
CA ASP A 93 30.04 -8.25 5.42
C ASP A 93 30.63 -7.12 6.29
N GLU A 94 30.50 -5.88 5.85
CA GLU A 94 30.88 -4.68 6.64
C GLU A 94 30.11 -4.58 7.95
N ALA A 95 28.81 -4.95 7.95
CA ALA A 95 27.98 -5.00 9.14
C ALA A 95 28.24 -6.23 10.04
N GLY A 96 29.18 -7.10 9.72
CA GLY A 96 29.46 -8.32 10.48
C GLY A 96 28.38 -9.41 10.35
N CYS A 97 27.53 -9.32 9.34
CA CYS A 97 26.41 -10.21 9.06
C CYS A 97 26.68 -11.16 7.88
N ASN A 98 27.89 -11.69 7.78
CA ASN A 98 28.31 -12.62 6.73
C ASN A 98 27.61 -14.00 6.77
N HIS A 99 26.95 -14.34 7.86
CA HIS A 99 26.10 -15.52 8.00
C HIS A 99 24.82 -15.45 7.15
N VAL A 100 24.34 -14.24 6.81
CA VAL A 100 23.10 -14.06 6.07
C VAL A 100 23.23 -14.62 4.65
N ARG A 101 22.37 -15.58 4.33
CA ARG A 101 22.30 -16.18 2.99
C ARG A 101 21.57 -15.25 2.03
N ILE A 102 22.08 -15.11 0.80
CA ILE A 102 21.44 -14.28 -0.23
C ILE A 102 20.93 -15.17 -1.35
N PHE A 103 19.63 -15.06 -1.62
CA PHE A 103 18.95 -15.75 -2.70
C PHE A 103 18.38 -14.74 -3.68
N GLY A 104 18.38 -15.10 -4.96
CA GLY A 104 17.84 -14.23 -5.98
C GLY A 104 17.19 -14.94 -7.13
N GLY A 105 16.42 -14.18 -7.92
CA GLY A 105 15.83 -14.59 -9.18
C GLY A 105 15.39 -13.39 -9.99
N GLY A 106 15.31 -13.55 -11.30
CA GLY A 106 14.90 -12.47 -12.22
C GLY A 106 14.49 -13.04 -13.58
N GLY A 107 14.00 -14.28 -13.59
CA GLY A 107 13.65 -14.98 -14.84
C GLY A 107 14.85 -15.08 -15.78
N GLY A 108 14.63 -14.81 -17.07
CA GLY A 108 15.68 -14.82 -18.07
C GLY A 108 16.58 -13.57 -18.11
N THR A 109 16.37 -12.59 -17.23
CA THR A 109 17.16 -11.35 -17.20
C THR A 109 18.57 -11.58 -16.69
N ILE A 110 18.75 -12.49 -15.72
CA ILE A 110 20.05 -12.85 -15.16
C ILE A 110 20.61 -14.02 -16.00
N THR A 111 21.69 -13.77 -16.72
CA THR A 111 22.28 -14.74 -17.64
C THR A 111 23.15 -15.78 -16.91
N PRO A 112 23.38 -16.98 -17.49
CA PRO A 112 24.21 -17.99 -16.85
C PRO A 112 25.64 -17.54 -16.48
N PRO A 113 26.37 -16.73 -17.29
CA PRO A 113 27.65 -16.17 -16.87
C PRO A 113 27.54 -15.26 -15.64
N GLU A 114 26.50 -14.41 -15.57
CA GLU A 114 26.26 -13.51 -14.43
C GLU A 114 25.91 -14.31 -13.16
N ILE A 115 25.10 -15.37 -13.29
CA ILE A 115 24.82 -16.30 -12.16
C ILE A 115 26.14 -16.86 -11.59
N LYS A 116 27.06 -17.25 -12.45
CA LYS A 116 28.38 -17.76 -12.02
C LYS A 116 29.15 -16.65 -11.26
N THR A 117 29.23 -15.47 -11.81
CA THR A 117 29.87 -14.30 -11.17
C THR A 117 29.26 -14.00 -9.80
N LEU A 118 27.93 -14.05 -9.68
CA LEU A 118 27.24 -13.82 -8.42
C LEU A 118 27.55 -14.91 -7.38
N HIS A 119 27.59 -16.18 -7.78
CA HIS A 119 27.98 -17.26 -6.87
C HIS A 119 29.44 -17.11 -6.39
N GLU A 120 30.36 -16.71 -7.28
CA GLU A 120 31.76 -16.43 -6.93
C GLU A 120 31.87 -15.20 -5.97
N ALA A 121 30.93 -14.27 -6.04
CA ALA A 121 30.84 -13.14 -5.12
C ALA A 121 30.16 -13.46 -3.77
N GLY A 122 29.79 -14.71 -3.50
CA GLY A 122 29.22 -15.14 -2.22
C GLY A 122 27.70 -15.12 -2.16
N ILE A 123 27.00 -14.99 -3.30
CA ILE A 123 25.55 -15.15 -3.35
C ILE A 123 25.21 -16.64 -3.30
N SER A 124 24.34 -17.03 -2.36
CA SER A 124 24.10 -18.44 -2.05
C SER A 124 23.41 -19.19 -3.20
N LYS A 125 22.43 -18.59 -3.85
CA LYS A 125 21.77 -19.17 -5.03
C LYS A 125 21.00 -18.11 -5.82
N ILE A 126 21.19 -18.11 -7.14
CA ILE A 126 20.31 -17.43 -8.10
C ILE A 126 19.49 -18.49 -8.81
N TYR A 127 18.17 -18.40 -8.72
CA TYR A 127 17.24 -19.31 -9.37
C TYR A 127 17.01 -18.89 -10.83
N SER A 128 17.42 -19.75 -11.74
CA SER A 128 17.23 -19.58 -13.18
C SER A 128 15.86 -20.13 -13.64
N PRO A 129 15.41 -19.83 -14.87
CA PRO A 129 14.24 -20.49 -15.46
C PRO A 129 14.38 -22.01 -15.56
N ASP A 130 15.62 -22.53 -15.69
CA ASP A 130 15.90 -23.98 -15.72
C ASP A 130 15.69 -24.62 -14.36
N ASP A 131 16.10 -23.96 -13.27
CA ASP A 131 15.77 -24.39 -11.91
C ASP A 131 14.25 -24.48 -11.72
N GLY A 132 13.50 -23.48 -12.23
CA GLY A 132 12.03 -23.49 -12.19
C GLY A 132 11.39 -24.65 -12.97
N ARG A 133 11.97 -25.03 -14.10
CA ARG A 133 11.50 -26.19 -14.89
C ARG A 133 11.83 -27.51 -14.21
N THR A 134 12.98 -27.62 -13.57
CA THR A 134 13.48 -28.85 -12.97
C THR A 134 12.88 -29.13 -11.59
N MET A 135 12.85 -28.14 -10.72
CA MET A 135 12.40 -28.26 -9.32
C MET A 135 10.95 -27.83 -9.11
N GLY A 136 10.38 -27.06 -10.04
CA GLY A 136 9.13 -26.38 -9.83
C GLY A 136 9.23 -25.27 -8.77
N LEU A 137 8.16 -24.52 -8.61
CA LEU A 137 8.12 -23.38 -7.70
C LEU A 137 8.28 -23.80 -6.23
N PHE A 138 7.58 -24.84 -5.80
CA PHE A 138 7.67 -25.38 -4.45
C PHE A 138 9.06 -25.95 -4.15
N GLY A 139 9.67 -26.67 -5.11
CA GLY A 139 11.01 -27.20 -4.96
C GLY A 139 12.08 -26.12 -4.79
N MET A 140 11.96 -25.00 -5.49
CA MET A 140 12.84 -23.84 -5.29
C MET A 140 12.70 -23.25 -3.89
N ILE A 141 11.46 -23.12 -3.38
CA ILE A 141 11.20 -22.61 -2.02
C ILE A 141 11.77 -23.58 -0.97
N HIS A 142 11.52 -24.88 -1.10
CA HIS A 142 12.07 -25.88 -0.17
C HIS A 142 13.60 -25.89 -0.17
N HIS A 143 14.23 -25.72 -1.33
CA HIS A 143 15.69 -25.60 -1.43
C HIS A 143 16.21 -24.34 -0.73
N LEU A 144 15.54 -23.18 -0.94
CA LEU A 144 15.86 -21.93 -0.23
C LEU A 144 15.74 -22.11 1.28
N MET A 145 14.62 -22.66 1.74
CA MET A 145 14.34 -22.88 3.16
C MET A 145 15.35 -23.85 3.79
N GLY A 146 15.72 -24.91 3.08
CA GLY A 146 16.75 -25.85 3.51
C GLY A 146 18.09 -25.16 3.76
N LEU A 147 18.58 -24.39 2.78
CA LEU A 147 19.85 -23.66 2.91
C LEU A 147 19.79 -22.57 3.99
N ALA A 148 18.66 -21.89 4.14
CA ALA A 148 18.48 -20.87 5.17
C ALA A 148 18.41 -21.48 6.58
N SER A 149 17.84 -22.68 6.73
CA SER A 149 17.75 -23.37 8.02
C SER A 149 19.10 -23.94 8.53
N GLU A 150 20.13 -24.00 7.68
CA GLU A 150 21.49 -24.35 8.08
C GLU A 150 22.20 -23.23 8.86
N VAL A 151 21.67 -22.00 8.82
CA VAL A 151 22.26 -20.86 9.52
C VAL A 151 21.93 -20.95 11.00
N ASP A 152 22.94 -21.05 11.85
CA ASP A 152 22.81 -20.97 13.29
C ASP A 152 23.02 -19.51 13.75
N LEU A 153 21.95 -18.84 14.13
CA LEU A 153 22.01 -17.45 14.59
C LEU A 153 22.69 -17.31 15.97
N LEU A 154 22.69 -18.38 16.78
CA LEU A 154 23.32 -18.40 18.11
C LEU A 154 24.64 -19.17 18.11
N ASP A 155 25.34 -19.21 16.96
CA ASP A 155 26.68 -19.77 16.90
C ASP A 155 27.62 -19.15 17.94
N GLY A 156 28.45 -19.97 18.56
CA GLY A 156 29.37 -19.55 19.63
C GLY A 156 30.33 -18.42 19.25
N GLY A 157 30.73 -18.33 17.98
CA GLY A 157 31.52 -17.21 17.46
C GLY A 157 30.75 -15.87 17.49
N ARG A 158 29.46 -15.91 17.17
CA ARG A 158 28.58 -14.74 17.24
C ARG A 158 28.28 -14.34 18.68
N LEU A 159 27.94 -15.32 19.54
CA LEU A 159 27.66 -15.07 20.95
C LEU A 159 28.89 -14.49 21.68
N SER A 160 30.10 -14.90 21.32
CA SER A 160 31.32 -14.33 21.91
C SER A 160 31.49 -12.82 21.67
N ARG A 161 30.84 -12.25 20.67
CA ARG A 161 30.82 -10.80 20.41
C ARG A 161 29.98 -10.01 21.42
N LEU A 162 29.12 -10.70 22.19
CA LEU A 162 28.32 -10.11 23.28
C LEU A 162 29.09 -10.00 24.61
N ASN A 163 30.33 -10.48 24.68
CA ASN A 163 31.19 -10.38 25.86
C ASN A 163 31.77 -8.97 26.03
N GLY A 164 30.93 -7.98 26.19
CA GLY A 164 31.31 -6.57 26.36
C GLY A 164 30.14 -5.64 26.09
N ALA A 165 30.23 -4.41 26.57
CA ALA A 165 29.14 -3.43 26.46
C ALA A 165 28.69 -3.20 25.02
N VAL A 166 27.41 -3.41 24.75
CA VAL A 166 26.74 -3.20 23.46
C VAL A 166 25.94 -1.91 23.51
N SER A 167 26.20 -1.01 22.58
CA SER A 167 25.45 0.25 22.45
C SER A 167 24.22 0.09 21.54
N ALA A 168 23.21 0.91 21.75
CA ALA A 168 22.05 1.03 20.85
C ALA A 168 22.43 1.34 19.38
N SER A 169 23.66 1.77 19.10
CA SER A 169 24.18 1.99 17.76
C SER A 169 24.80 0.74 17.12
N ASP A 170 25.06 -0.31 17.89
CA ASP A 170 25.62 -1.58 17.42
C ASP A 170 24.47 -2.49 16.95
N MET A 171 23.84 -2.09 15.84
CA MET A 171 22.56 -2.64 15.36
C MET A 171 22.56 -4.17 15.19
N ASP A 172 23.70 -4.75 14.76
CA ASP A 172 23.86 -6.19 14.58
C ASP A 172 23.91 -6.94 15.91
N LEU A 173 24.59 -6.39 16.92
CA LEU A 173 24.65 -6.97 18.27
C LEU A 173 23.32 -6.81 19.02
N VAL A 174 22.63 -5.70 18.80
CA VAL A 174 21.25 -5.51 19.30
C VAL A 174 20.31 -6.53 18.66
N GLY A 175 20.40 -6.76 17.35
CA GLY A 175 19.65 -7.80 16.65
C GLY A 175 19.90 -9.19 17.22
N LEU A 176 21.18 -9.54 17.47
CA LEU A 176 21.59 -10.81 18.08
C LEU A 176 21.06 -10.98 19.51
N LEU A 177 21.14 -9.93 20.34
CA LEU A 177 20.57 -9.96 21.71
C LEU A 177 19.05 -10.17 21.70
N LEU A 178 18.35 -9.56 20.75
CA LEU A 178 16.91 -9.76 20.59
C LEU A 178 16.59 -11.18 20.12
N THR A 179 17.38 -11.76 19.23
CA THR A 179 17.24 -13.19 18.85
C THR A 179 17.48 -14.09 20.06
N LEU A 180 18.49 -13.79 20.88
CA LEU A 180 18.76 -14.52 22.12
C LEU A 180 17.58 -14.40 23.11
N SER A 181 16.95 -13.22 23.21
CA SER A 181 15.78 -13.01 24.07
C SER A 181 14.57 -13.83 23.66
N GLU A 182 14.44 -14.14 22.36
CA GLU A 182 13.33 -14.94 21.82
C GLU A 182 13.56 -16.47 21.96
N CYS A 183 14.81 -16.92 22.02
CA CYS A 183 15.15 -18.34 21.79
C CYS A 183 15.88 -19.00 22.97
N ALA A 184 16.64 -18.26 23.77
CA ALA A 184 17.44 -18.83 24.86
C ALA A 184 16.61 -19.06 26.15
N ASP A 185 17.09 -19.98 26.98
CA ASP A 185 16.60 -20.11 28.34
C ASP A 185 16.92 -18.85 29.16
N GLU A 186 16.22 -18.69 30.29
CA GLU A 186 16.31 -17.47 31.11
C GLU A 186 17.73 -17.23 31.67
N GLU A 187 18.44 -18.28 32.05
CA GLU A 187 19.77 -18.16 32.67
C GLU A 187 20.79 -17.67 31.62
N THR A 188 20.82 -18.33 30.48
CA THR A 188 21.69 -17.97 29.32
C THR A 188 21.39 -16.54 28.85
N PHE A 189 20.12 -16.20 28.71
CA PHE A 189 19.71 -14.85 28.29
C PHE A 189 20.19 -13.78 29.28
N ARG A 190 19.91 -13.97 30.59
CA ARG A 190 20.28 -12.98 31.62
C ARG A 190 21.78 -12.79 31.71
N GLN A 191 22.57 -13.86 31.61
CA GLN A 191 24.02 -13.75 31.62
C GLN A 191 24.54 -12.86 30.49
N HIS A 192 24.17 -13.15 29.22
CA HIS A 192 24.61 -12.37 28.08
C HIS A 192 24.07 -10.92 28.11
N LEU A 193 22.87 -10.72 28.62
CA LEU A 193 22.30 -9.39 28.77
C LEU A 193 23.10 -8.51 29.75
N GLU A 194 23.54 -9.10 30.86
CA GLU A 194 24.37 -8.37 31.83
C GLU A 194 25.78 -8.10 31.30
N ASP A 195 26.38 -9.06 30.59
CA ASP A 195 27.69 -8.89 29.93
C ASP A 195 27.65 -7.80 28.86
N ALA A 196 26.54 -7.71 28.11
CA ALA A 196 26.31 -6.72 27.05
C ALA A 196 25.82 -5.36 27.55
N ARG A 197 25.47 -5.22 28.83
CA ARG A 197 24.89 -3.98 29.39
C ARG A 197 25.83 -2.80 29.24
N SER A 198 25.37 -1.74 28.57
CA SER A 198 26.08 -0.45 28.42
C SER A 198 25.41 0.69 29.19
N ALA A 199 24.10 0.58 29.43
CA ALA A 199 23.33 1.60 30.13
C ALA A 199 23.14 1.23 31.63
N PRO A 200 23.12 2.22 32.53
CA PRO A 200 22.80 1.98 33.93
C PRO A 200 21.44 1.30 34.11
N ALA A 201 21.36 0.30 34.98
CA ALA A 201 20.11 -0.43 35.23
C ALA A 201 18.99 0.46 35.81
N GLU A 202 19.38 1.54 36.50
CA GLU A 202 18.46 2.50 37.14
C GLU A 202 17.93 3.57 36.15
N ARG A 203 18.29 3.49 34.89
CA ARG A 203 17.83 4.43 33.86
C ARG A 203 16.34 4.25 33.62
N ASP A 204 15.55 5.29 33.87
CA ASP A 204 14.09 5.29 33.71
C ASP A 204 13.69 5.51 32.25
N VAL A 205 13.87 4.48 31.42
CA VAL A 205 13.55 4.51 30.00
C VAL A 205 12.05 4.27 29.79
N PRO A 206 11.30 5.22 29.23
CA PRO A 206 9.86 5.06 29.03
C PRO A 206 9.54 4.04 27.94
N VAL A 207 8.53 3.22 28.22
CA VAL A 207 7.96 2.23 27.30
C VAL A 207 6.54 2.64 26.94
N ILE A 208 6.28 2.85 25.66
CA ILE A 208 4.99 3.30 25.12
C ILE A 208 4.31 2.14 24.40
N GLY A 209 3.16 1.71 24.92
CA GLY A 209 2.31 0.71 24.30
C GLY A 209 1.39 1.32 23.23
N PHE A 210 1.40 0.75 22.04
CA PHE A 210 0.61 1.21 20.91
C PHE A 210 -0.36 0.10 20.48
N THR A 211 -1.63 0.24 20.78
CA THR A 211 -2.64 -0.78 20.49
C THR A 211 -3.85 -0.19 19.79
N GLY A 212 -4.74 -1.03 19.31
CA GLY A 212 -5.97 -0.61 18.63
C GLY A 212 -6.45 -1.59 17.58
N THR A 213 -7.61 -1.32 17.02
CA THR A 213 -8.28 -2.22 16.09
C THR A 213 -7.50 -2.44 14.79
N GLY A 214 -7.72 -3.61 14.19
CA GLY A 214 -7.15 -3.92 12.88
C GLY A 214 -7.58 -2.89 11.83
N GLY A 215 -6.63 -2.41 11.03
CA GLY A 215 -6.90 -1.40 10.01
C GLY A 215 -7.09 0.04 10.53
N ALA A 216 -6.95 0.31 11.83
CA ALA A 216 -7.05 1.67 12.37
C ALA A 216 -5.90 2.60 11.91
N GLY A 217 -4.84 2.06 11.32
CA GLY A 217 -3.69 2.82 10.84
C GLY A 217 -2.64 3.05 11.92
N LYS A 218 -2.49 2.12 12.86
CA LYS A 218 -1.47 2.17 13.93
C LYS A 218 -0.07 2.40 13.40
N SER A 219 0.43 1.51 12.54
CA SER A 219 1.79 1.59 11.98
C SER A 219 2.03 2.88 11.20
N SER A 220 1.04 3.38 10.44
CA SER A 220 1.15 4.67 9.73
C SER A 220 1.20 5.86 10.71
N LEU A 221 0.40 5.80 11.77
CA LEU A 221 0.42 6.84 12.81
C LEU A 221 1.73 6.80 13.61
N LEU A 222 2.25 5.59 13.86
CA LEU A 222 3.54 5.40 14.51
C LEU A 222 4.69 5.95 13.67
N ASP A 223 4.70 5.71 12.35
CA ASP A 223 5.68 6.29 11.43
C ASP A 223 5.66 7.82 11.45
N GLU A 224 4.47 8.42 11.31
CA GLU A 224 4.29 9.87 11.38
C GLU A 224 4.70 10.46 12.74
N LEU A 225 4.48 9.72 13.82
CA LEU A 225 4.92 10.11 15.15
C LEU A 225 6.46 10.04 15.28
N MET A 226 7.08 8.97 14.75
CA MET A 226 8.55 8.84 14.74
C MET A 226 9.22 9.97 13.96
N LEU A 227 8.67 10.37 12.82
CA LEU A 227 9.19 11.50 12.04
C LEU A 227 9.22 12.80 12.88
N ARG A 228 8.21 13.05 13.71
CA ARG A 228 8.15 14.23 14.58
C ARG A 228 9.11 14.12 15.77
N ILE A 229 9.13 12.97 16.42
CA ILE A 229 10.02 12.71 17.55
C ILE A 229 11.47 12.94 17.13
N LEU A 230 11.90 12.34 16.02
CA LEU A 230 13.29 12.43 15.54
C LEU A 230 13.62 13.80 14.92
N ARG A 231 12.64 14.51 14.37
CA ARG A 231 12.80 15.91 13.93
C ARG A 231 13.09 16.81 15.12
N ASP A 232 12.32 16.68 16.18
CA ASP A 232 12.39 17.55 17.35
C ASP A 232 13.53 17.15 18.31
N ASN A 233 13.96 15.88 18.24
CA ASN A 233 15.01 15.30 19.09
C ASN A 233 15.98 14.45 18.24
N PRO A 234 16.86 15.05 17.44
CA PRO A 234 17.68 14.34 16.45
C PRO A 234 18.70 13.35 17.05
N ASP A 235 19.08 13.53 18.31
CA ASP A 235 20.05 12.66 19.00
C ASP A 235 19.38 11.50 19.75
N LEU A 236 18.05 11.48 19.82
CA LEU A 236 17.29 10.49 20.58
C LEU A 236 17.37 9.11 19.89
N LYS A 237 17.73 8.09 20.63
CA LYS A 237 17.74 6.69 20.17
C LYS A 237 16.42 6.00 20.51
N VAL A 238 15.69 5.62 19.49
CA VAL A 238 14.34 5.03 19.64
C VAL A 238 14.33 3.57 19.20
N CYS A 239 13.71 2.70 19.97
CA CYS A 239 13.48 1.30 19.65
C CYS A 239 11.99 1.06 19.37
N LEU A 240 11.68 0.45 18.25
CA LEU A 240 10.34 -0.02 17.88
C LEU A 240 10.29 -1.56 17.97
N LEU A 241 9.41 -2.08 18.79
CA LEU A 241 9.12 -3.51 18.91
C LEU A 241 7.69 -3.75 18.39
N CYS A 242 7.57 -4.29 17.19
CA CYS A 242 6.27 -4.48 16.52
C CYS A 242 5.88 -5.95 16.55
N VAL A 243 4.70 -6.26 17.07
CA VAL A 243 4.19 -7.64 17.18
C VAL A 243 3.20 -7.93 16.06
N ASP A 244 3.50 -8.92 15.23
CA ASP A 244 2.65 -9.39 14.14
C ASP A 244 2.10 -10.81 14.42
N PRO A 245 0.89 -11.12 13.91
CA PRO A 245 0.26 -12.40 14.19
C PRO A 245 0.89 -13.55 13.40
N THR A 246 1.08 -14.68 14.06
CA THR A 246 1.51 -15.94 13.45
C THR A 246 0.31 -16.71 12.89
N ARG A 247 0.43 -17.31 11.72
CA ARG A 247 -0.59 -18.18 11.15
C ARG A 247 -0.68 -19.51 11.91
N LYS A 248 -1.82 -19.78 12.54
CA LYS A 248 -2.05 -21.00 13.33
C LYS A 248 -1.81 -22.30 12.54
N ARG A 249 -2.07 -22.32 11.23
CA ARG A 249 -1.98 -23.52 10.40
C ARG A 249 -0.55 -23.87 9.96
N THR A 250 0.27 -22.87 9.63
CA THR A 250 1.60 -23.08 9.03
C THR A 250 2.75 -22.71 9.94
N GLY A 251 2.49 -22.04 11.06
CA GLY A 251 3.52 -21.51 11.95
C GLY A 251 4.27 -20.29 11.40
N GLY A 252 4.10 -19.96 10.10
CA GLY A 252 4.77 -18.82 9.49
C GLY A 252 4.08 -17.50 9.80
N ALA A 253 4.84 -16.42 9.79
CA ALA A 253 4.34 -15.06 9.98
C ALA A 253 4.68 -14.17 8.77
N LEU A 254 3.84 -13.18 8.50
CA LEU A 254 4.16 -12.06 7.64
C LEU A 254 4.35 -10.85 8.55
N LEU A 255 5.59 -10.41 8.67
CA LEU A 255 6.00 -9.27 9.45
C LEU A 255 6.04 -8.06 8.51
N GLY A 256 4.88 -7.41 8.35
CA GLY A 256 4.65 -6.47 7.25
C GLY A 256 4.70 -5.00 7.63
N ASP A 257 4.89 -4.65 8.89
CA ASP A 257 4.81 -3.25 9.33
C ASP A 257 5.99 -2.42 8.85
N ARG A 258 7.17 -3.02 8.71
CA ARG A 258 8.39 -2.35 8.25
C ARG A 258 8.28 -1.69 6.88
N ILE A 259 7.49 -2.24 5.96
CA ILE A 259 7.26 -1.64 4.62
C ILE A 259 6.64 -0.24 4.68
N ARG A 260 5.96 0.09 5.79
CA ARG A 260 5.24 1.35 5.99
C ARG A 260 6.04 2.39 6.75
N MET A 261 7.21 2.02 7.31
CA MET A 261 8.01 2.87 8.18
C MET A 261 9.04 3.67 7.37
N ASN A 262 8.69 4.89 6.99
CA ASN A 262 9.60 5.81 6.29
C ASN A 262 10.66 6.39 7.23
N ALA A 263 10.34 6.53 8.52
CA ALA A 263 11.24 7.03 9.55
C ALA A 263 12.49 6.17 9.75
N LEU A 264 12.49 4.90 9.30
CA LEU A 264 13.63 3.98 9.42
C LEU A 264 14.88 4.40 8.63
N SER A 265 14.76 5.35 7.71
CA SER A 265 15.93 5.97 7.06
C SER A 265 16.81 6.77 8.03
N ASN A 266 16.29 7.11 9.23
CA ASN A 266 17.04 7.75 10.29
C ASN A 266 17.86 6.73 11.09
N GLY A 267 19.17 6.89 11.17
CA GLY A 267 20.08 5.96 11.85
C GLY A 267 19.89 5.82 13.37
N ASN A 268 19.09 6.69 14.00
CA ASN A 268 18.77 6.63 15.42
C ASN A 268 17.48 5.83 15.75
N LEU A 269 16.86 5.25 14.72
CA LEU A 269 15.68 4.42 14.86
C LEU A 269 16.02 2.95 14.60
N PHE A 270 15.79 2.11 15.57
CA PHE A 270 15.89 0.66 15.48
C PHE A 270 14.50 0.05 15.46
N MET A 271 14.26 -0.97 14.61
CA MET A 271 12.99 -1.70 14.59
C MET A 271 13.23 -3.21 14.60
N ARG A 272 12.48 -3.91 15.43
CA ARG A 272 12.41 -5.38 15.45
C ARG A 272 10.97 -5.82 15.30
N SER A 273 10.73 -6.73 14.38
CA SER A 273 9.45 -7.39 14.21
C SER A 273 9.43 -8.69 15.03
N LEU A 274 8.43 -8.85 15.86
CA LEU A 274 8.22 -10.02 16.71
C LEU A 274 6.98 -10.78 16.25
N ALA A 275 7.06 -12.10 16.15
CA ALA A 275 5.90 -12.92 15.85
C ALA A 275 5.21 -13.36 17.16
N SER A 276 3.87 -13.42 17.17
CA SER A 276 3.12 -13.86 18.35
C SER A 276 3.29 -15.36 18.67
N ARG A 277 3.83 -16.15 17.76
CA ARG A 277 4.18 -17.59 17.86
C ARG A 277 3.17 -18.44 18.64
N GLY A 278 1.87 -18.13 18.51
CA GLY A 278 0.80 -18.92 19.10
C GLY A 278 0.47 -18.63 20.57
N SER A 279 0.99 -17.53 21.13
CA SER A 279 0.67 -17.07 22.49
C SER A 279 -0.85 -16.93 22.76
N GLY A 280 -1.65 -16.77 21.71
CA GLY A 280 -3.08 -16.48 21.83
C GLY A 280 -3.37 -15.06 22.31
N SER A 281 -2.33 -14.29 22.62
CA SER A 281 -2.33 -12.88 23.02
C SER A 281 -2.01 -11.95 21.86
N GLU A 282 -2.32 -10.67 22.02
CA GLU A 282 -1.94 -9.60 21.10
C GLU A 282 -0.47 -9.19 21.23
N ILE A 283 0.20 -9.65 22.28
CA ILE A 283 1.62 -9.45 22.55
C ILE A 283 2.41 -10.75 22.42
N SER A 284 3.71 -10.65 22.15
CA SER A 284 4.62 -11.79 22.16
C SER A 284 5.03 -12.16 23.60
N ASP A 285 5.16 -13.45 23.88
CA ASP A 285 5.62 -13.96 25.19
C ASP A 285 7.05 -13.50 25.54
N HIS A 286 7.80 -13.00 24.54
CA HIS A 286 9.18 -12.52 24.70
C HIS A 286 9.30 -11.00 24.67
N LEU A 287 8.19 -10.26 24.68
CA LEU A 287 8.20 -8.80 24.59
C LEU A 287 8.90 -8.16 25.80
N ASP A 288 8.69 -8.68 27.00
CA ASP A 288 9.35 -8.20 28.22
C ASP A 288 10.88 -8.29 28.11
N ARG A 289 11.39 -9.44 27.64
CA ARG A 289 12.83 -9.62 27.44
C ARG A 289 13.37 -8.69 26.36
N ALA A 290 12.63 -8.46 25.28
CA ALA A 290 13.02 -7.52 24.24
C ALA A 290 13.10 -6.08 24.76
N ILE A 291 12.18 -5.68 25.64
CA ILE A 291 12.21 -4.39 26.34
C ILE A 291 13.45 -4.31 27.25
N ASP A 292 13.78 -5.38 27.98
CA ASP A 292 14.98 -5.44 28.81
C ASP A 292 16.27 -5.25 27.98
N VAL A 293 16.34 -5.88 26.79
CA VAL A 293 17.44 -5.65 25.85
C VAL A 293 17.54 -4.18 25.47
N ALA A 294 16.44 -3.58 25.00
CA ALA A 294 16.43 -2.19 24.57
C ALA A 294 16.87 -1.22 25.70
N LYS A 295 16.44 -1.48 26.95
CA LYS A 295 16.88 -0.71 28.12
C LYS A 295 18.37 -0.92 28.41
N ALA A 296 18.86 -2.16 28.34
CA ALA A 296 20.25 -2.50 28.65
C ALA A 296 21.27 -1.90 27.67
N VAL A 297 20.95 -1.85 26.40
CA VAL A 297 21.84 -1.32 25.34
C VAL A 297 21.76 0.21 25.18
N GLY A 298 20.87 0.87 25.89
CA GLY A 298 20.85 2.33 26.02
C GLY A 298 19.96 3.07 25.04
N PHE A 299 18.84 2.51 24.61
CA PHE A 299 17.79 3.30 23.96
C PHE A 299 17.17 4.31 24.94
N ASP A 300 16.66 5.42 24.41
CA ASP A 300 16.09 6.53 25.19
C ASP A 300 14.56 6.43 25.29
N LEU A 301 13.93 5.77 24.31
CA LEU A 301 12.49 5.63 24.19
C LEU A 301 12.16 4.32 23.48
N ILE A 302 11.20 3.58 24.00
CA ILE A 302 10.78 2.29 23.46
C ILE A 302 9.29 2.34 23.10
N PHE A 303 8.94 1.93 21.90
CA PHE A 303 7.56 1.73 21.46
C PHE A 303 7.28 0.25 21.23
N CYS A 304 6.14 -0.21 21.73
CA CYS A 304 5.64 -1.57 21.53
C CYS A 304 4.31 -1.52 20.80
N GLU A 305 4.28 -1.92 19.53
CA GLU A 305 3.05 -2.00 18.73
C GLU A 305 2.46 -3.40 18.78
N THR A 306 1.15 -3.52 19.08
CA THR A 306 0.45 -4.81 19.10
C THR A 306 -0.11 -5.20 17.75
N SER A 307 -0.37 -6.50 17.54
CA SER A 307 -0.85 -7.08 16.28
C SER A 307 -2.22 -6.58 15.80
N GLY A 308 -3.02 -5.91 16.65
CA GLY A 308 -4.34 -5.40 16.29
C GLY A 308 -5.38 -6.47 15.96
N ILE A 309 -5.24 -7.66 16.51
CA ILE A 309 -6.20 -8.75 16.41
C ILE A 309 -7.20 -8.60 17.57
N GLY A 310 -8.40 -8.13 17.29
CA GLY A 310 -9.46 -8.00 18.31
C GLY A 310 -9.89 -6.57 18.56
N GLN A 311 -10.63 -6.34 19.66
CA GLN A 311 -11.16 -5.02 20.03
C GLN A 311 -10.23 -4.20 20.92
N GLY A 312 -8.92 -4.53 20.96
CA GLY A 312 -7.92 -3.89 21.80
C GLY A 312 -7.91 -4.49 23.21
N SER A 313 -7.12 -5.54 23.39
CA SER A 313 -6.81 -6.11 24.70
C SER A 313 -5.98 -5.12 25.52
N ASP A 314 -6.18 -5.11 26.84
CA ASP A 314 -5.39 -4.33 27.80
C ASP A 314 -4.01 -4.95 28.07
N ALA A 315 -3.68 -6.09 27.44
CA ALA A 315 -2.42 -6.81 27.65
C ALA A 315 -1.17 -5.92 27.51
N ILE A 316 -1.21 -4.92 26.63
CA ILE A 316 -0.09 -3.98 26.46
C ILE A 316 0.19 -3.15 27.71
N THR A 317 -0.81 -2.92 28.56
CA THR A 317 -0.66 -2.12 29.78
C THR A 317 0.18 -2.83 30.85
N SER A 318 0.36 -4.16 30.73
CA SER A 318 1.20 -4.92 31.66
C SER A 318 2.70 -4.72 31.43
N VAL A 319 3.10 -4.26 30.21
CA VAL A 319 4.50 -4.12 29.80
C VAL A 319 4.89 -2.68 29.49
N ALA A 320 3.92 -1.80 29.28
CA ALA A 320 4.14 -0.39 28.92
C ALA A 320 3.89 0.54 30.12
N ASP A 321 4.70 1.61 30.22
CA ASP A 321 4.49 2.68 31.21
C ASP A 321 3.31 3.58 30.81
N HIS A 322 3.14 3.81 29.51
CA HIS A 322 2.03 4.56 28.95
C HIS A 322 1.44 3.83 27.76
N SER A 323 0.13 3.93 27.60
CA SER A 323 -0.60 3.26 26.53
C SER A 323 -1.40 4.21 25.65
N LEU A 324 -1.28 4.01 24.33
CA LEU A 324 -2.05 4.70 23.30
C LEU A 324 -3.01 3.72 22.62
N TYR A 325 -4.29 4.08 22.62
CA TYR A 325 -5.33 3.31 21.93
C TYR A 325 -5.76 3.99 20.64
N VAL A 326 -5.56 3.34 19.49
CA VAL A 326 -5.88 3.88 18.17
C VAL A 326 -7.14 3.23 17.61
N MET A 327 -8.13 4.04 17.26
CA MET A 327 -9.40 3.61 16.71
C MET A 327 -9.86 4.47 15.53
N THR A 328 -10.93 4.05 14.85
CA THR A 328 -11.56 4.81 13.75
C THR A 328 -13.04 5.04 14.04
N ALA A 329 -13.66 5.92 13.26
CA ALA A 329 -15.09 6.25 13.40
C ALA A 329 -16.03 5.04 13.23
N GLU A 330 -15.58 3.99 12.55
CA GLU A 330 -16.37 2.77 12.32
C GLU A 330 -16.72 2.03 13.62
N PHE A 331 -15.96 2.23 14.68
CA PHE A 331 -16.17 1.65 16.02
C PHE A 331 -16.83 2.63 17.00
N GLY A 332 -17.30 3.79 16.52
CA GLY A 332 -17.85 4.88 17.36
C GLY A 332 -19.33 4.75 17.77
N ALA A 333 -20.02 3.63 17.48
CA ALA A 333 -21.39 3.43 17.95
C ALA A 333 -21.44 3.26 19.48
N HIS A 334 -22.35 3.97 20.18
CA HIS A 334 -22.43 4.00 21.64
C HIS A 334 -22.37 2.64 22.33
N THR A 335 -23.07 1.65 21.80
CA THR A 335 -23.09 0.28 22.37
C THR A 335 -21.80 -0.52 22.14
N GLN A 336 -20.97 -0.08 21.21
CA GLN A 336 -19.66 -0.69 20.93
C GLN A 336 -18.58 -0.05 21.83
N LEU A 337 -18.65 1.26 22.08
CA LEU A 337 -17.69 1.99 22.91
C LEU A 337 -17.67 1.48 24.37
N GLU A 338 -18.82 1.07 24.90
CA GLU A 338 -18.95 0.52 26.25
C GLU A 338 -18.24 -0.85 26.44
N LYS A 339 -17.87 -1.52 25.34
CA LYS A 339 -17.19 -2.82 25.35
C LYS A 339 -15.68 -2.73 25.14
N ILE A 340 -15.16 -1.52 24.94
CA ILE A 340 -13.75 -1.29 24.66
C ILE A 340 -13.03 -1.00 25.98
N GLU A 341 -12.41 -2.01 26.56
CA GLU A 341 -11.67 -1.92 27.82
C GLU A 341 -10.57 -0.85 27.78
N MET A 342 -9.89 -0.71 26.63
CA MET A 342 -8.83 0.28 26.45
C MET A 342 -9.30 1.75 26.59
N LEU A 343 -10.60 2.07 26.45
CA LEU A 343 -11.11 3.42 26.74
C LEU A 343 -11.06 3.77 28.23
N ASP A 344 -10.99 2.76 29.09
CA ASP A 344 -10.92 2.93 30.56
C ASP A 344 -9.48 3.16 31.01
N VAL A 345 -8.52 2.45 30.40
CA VAL A 345 -7.15 2.34 30.90
C VAL A 345 -6.10 3.09 30.06
N ALA A 346 -6.35 3.34 28.77
CA ALA A 346 -5.36 4.00 27.91
C ALA A 346 -5.08 5.44 28.34
N ASP A 347 -3.81 5.84 28.42
CA ASP A 347 -3.42 7.23 28.74
C ASP A 347 -3.88 8.20 27.66
N LEU A 348 -3.74 7.81 26.38
CA LEU A 348 -4.20 8.58 25.23
C LEU A 348 -5.08 7.74 24.31
N VAL A 349 -6.19 8.31 23.85
CA VAL A 349 -7.08 7.72 22.84
C VAL A 349 -6.97 8.50 21.56
N VAL A 350 -6.68 7.82 20.47
CA VAL A 350 -6.47 8.45 19.15
C VAL A 350 -7.56 8.01 18.20
N LEU A 351 -8.38 8.96 17.74
CA LEU A 351 -9.32 8.76 16.65
C LEU A 351 -8.63 9.09 15.32
N ASN A 352 -8.09 8.06 14.69
CA ASN A 352 -7.39 8.19 13.42
C ASN A 352 -8.35 8.12 12.21
N LYS A 353 -7.86 8.51 11.03
CA LYS A 353 -8.66 8.64 9.80
C LYS A 353 -9.82 9.63 9.98
N PHE A 354 -9.53 10.74 10.64
CA PHE A 354 -10.53 11.74 11.00
C PHE A 354 -11.18 12.43 9.77
N GLU A 355 -10.57 12.32 8.60
CA GLU A 355 -11.11 12.76 7.31
C GLU A 355 -12.35 11.97 6.86
N LYS A 356 -12.63 10.81 7.46
CA LYS A 356 -13.78 10.00 7.09
C LYS A 356 -15.09 10.60 7.60
N ARG A 357 -16.15 10.39 6.82
CA ARG A 357 -17.52 10.81 7.18
C ARG A 357 -17.94 10.19 8.52
N GLY A 358 -18.50 10.99 9.40
CA GLY A 358 -18.99 10.57 10.73
C GLY A 358 -17.94 10.65 11.83
N SER A 359 -16.70 11.05 11.54
CA SER A 359 -15.61 11.14 12.53
C SER A 359 -15.89 12.20 13.62
N GLU A 360 -16.54 13.30 13.29
CA GLU A 360 -16.94 14.32 14.29
C GLU A 360 -17.95 13.77 15.31
N ASP A 361 -18.94 12.99 14.85
CA ASP A 361 -19.91 12.34 15.72
C ASP A 361 -19.26 11.29 16.60
N ALA A 362 -18.34 10.49 16.02
CA ALA A 362 -17.56 9.52 16.76
C ALA A 362 -16.68 10.20 17.82
N LEU A 363 -16.03 11.32 17.51
CA LEU A 363 -15.21 12.08 18.45
C LEU A 363 -16.04 12.55 19.66
N ARG A 364 -17.25 13.10 19.41
CA ARG A 364 -18.18 13.49 20.47
C ARG A 364 -18.61 12.31 21.35
N ALA A 365 -18.88 11.16 20.71
CA ALA A 365 -19.28 9.96 21.42
C ALA A 365 -18.14 9.39 22.29
N ILE A 366 -16.91 9.33 21.75
CA ILE A 366 -15.72 8.86 22.48
C ILE A 366 -15.43 9.79 23.67
N ARG A 367 -15.43 11.11 23.48
CA ARG A 367 -15.24 12.09 24.56
C ARG A 367 -16.27 11.92 25.66
N LYS A 368 -17.53 11.72 25.30
CA LYS A 368 -18.61 11.45 26.26
C LYS A 368 -18.36 10.15 27.04
N GLN A 369 -17.90 9.09 26.36
CA GLN A 369 -17.60 7.82 27.02
C GLN A 369 -16.40 7.96 27.96
N VAL A 370 -15.30 8.58 27.54
CA VAL A 370 -14.11 8.82 28.38
C VAL A 370 -14.45 9.66 29.61
N ARG A 371 -15.32 10.70 29.47
CA ARG A 371 -15.81 11.45 30.65
C ARG A 371 -16.52 10.56 31.66
N ARG A 372 -17.35 9.64 31.19
CA ARG A 372 -18.08 8.68 32.06
C ARG A 372 -17.14 7.73 32.74
N ASN A 373 -16.23 7.11 31.99
CA ASN A 373 -15.31 6.09 32.50
C ASN A 373 -14.36 6.69 33.54
N ARG A 374 -13.88 7.92 33.33
CA ARG A 374 -12.94 8.60 34.24
C ARG A 374 -13.63 9.48 35.30
N ASN A 375 -14.95 9.56 35.32
CA ASN A 375 -15.73 10.41 36.22
C ASN A 375 -15.36 11.91 36.18
N VAL A 376 -14.99 12.43 34.98
CA VAL A 376 -14.57 13.81 34.75
C VAL A 376 -15.60 14.58 33.92
N PHE A 377 -16.83 14.64 34.39
CA PHE A 377 -17.97 15.14 33.62
C PHE A 377 -17.84 16.61 33.16
N ASP A 378 -17.17 17.44 33.94
CA ASP A 378 -17.02 18.88 33.71
C ASP A 378 -15.73 19.23 32.94
N ALA A 379 -14.89 18.23 32.61
CA ALA A 379 -13.65 18.48 31.89
C ALA A 379 -13.93 19.04 30.48
N PRO A 380 -13.27 20.15 30.06
CA PRO A 380 -13.38 20.66 28.72
C PRO A 380 -12.78 19.66 27.68
N ASP A 381 -13.24 19.75 26.45
CA ASP A 381 -12.86 18.82 25.38
C ASP A 381 -11.34 18.78 25.12
N GLU A 382 -10.66 19.90 25.33
CA GLU A 382 -9.22 20.05 25.12
C GLU A 382 -8.37 19.34 26.19
N GLU A 383 -8.92 19.16 27.38
CA GLU A 383 -8.24 18.47 28.49
C GLU A 383 -8.38 16.95 28.42
N LEU A 384 -9.40 16.47 27.73
CA LEU A 384 -9.59 15.03 27.56
C LEU A 384 -8.43 14.40 26.78
N PRO A 385 -8.02 13.20 27.12
CA PRO A 385 -6.94 12.49 26.42
C PRO A 385 -7.42 11.86 25.10
N VAL A 386 -8.23 12.58 24.35
CA VAL A 386 -8.83 12.12 23.09
C VAL A 386 -8.38 13.04 21.96
N ILE A 387 -7.61 12.51 21.03
CA ILE A 387 -6.96 13.27 19.96
C ILE A 387 -7.42 12.74 18.61
N ALA A 388 -7.85 13.63 17.72
CA ALA A 388 -8.18 13.30 16.34
C ALA A 388 -6.94 13.47 15.45
N THR A 389 -6.68 12.49 14.56
CA THR A 389 -5.50 12.47 13.66
C THR A 389 -5.87 12.00 12.25
N VAL A 390 -5.07 12.42 11.28
CA VAL A 390 -5.12 11.96 9.89
C VAL A 390 -3.71 11.51 9.49
N ALA A 391 -3.32 10.30 9.92
CA ALA A 391 -1.96 9.79 9.70
C ALA A 391 -1.59 9.61 8.22
N SER A 392 -2.56 9.60 7.31
CA SER A 392 -2.34 9.59 5.85
C SER A 392 -2.01 10.97 5.28
N GLN A 393 -2.17 12.03 6.07
CA GLN A 393 -1.92 13.40 5.64
C GLN A 393 -0.56 13.86 6.14
N PHE A 394 0.28 14.31 5.21
CA PHE A 394 1.57 14.91 5.56
C PHE A 394 1.38 16.14 6.46
N ALA A 395 2.19 16.26 7.51
CA ALA A 395 2.16 17.35 8.49
C ALA A 395 0.78 17.56 9.16
N ASP A 396 0.06 16.47 9.49
CA ASP A 396 -1.23 16.57 10.19
C ASP A 396 -1.08 17.22 11.58
N PRO A 397 -1.82 18.31 11.85
CA PRO A 397 -1.78 18.99 13.16
C PRO A 397 -2.28 18.11 14.32
N GLY A 398 -3.07 17.07 14.03
CA GLY A 398 -3.52 16.09 15.00
C GLY A 398 -2.37 15.25 15.52
N VAL A 399 -1.47 14.83 14.64
CA VAL A 399 -0.27 14.07 15.03
C VAL A 399 0.72 14.96 15.80
N ASP A 400 0.83 16.25 15.44
CA ASP A 400 1.67 17.19 16.23
C ASP A 400 1.11 17.36 17.65
N ARG A 401 -0.21 17.48 17.80
CA ARG A 401 -0.86 17.51 19.13
C ARG A 401 -0.68 16.20 19.90
N LEU A 402 -0.73 15.06 19.19
CA LEU A 402 -0.45 13.76 19.81
C LEU A 402 0.97 13.72 20.37
N TRP A 403 1.96 14.18 19.60
CA TRP A 403 3.35 14.25 20.06
C TRP A 403 3.49 15.17 21.29
N GLN A 404 2.91 16.36 21.26
CA GLN A 404 2.93 17.28 22.42
C GLN A 404 2.32 16.66 23.68
N ARG A 405 1.19 15.96 23.54
CA ARG A 405 0.55 15.28 24.68
C ARG A 405 1.39 14.12 25.20
N LEU A 406 2.02 13.36 24.30
CA LEU A 406 2.90 12.27 24.68
C LEU A 406 4.16 12.82 25.38
N ALA A 407 4.80 13.85 24.84
CA ALA A 407 5.97 14.48 25.45
C ALA A 407 5.65 15.02 26.86
N ALA A 408 4.46 15.57 27.07
CA ALA A 408 4.01 16.00 28.40
C ALA A 408 3.85 14.83 29.38
N LEU A 409 3.43 13.63 28.93
CA LEU A 409 3.40 12.43 29.78
C LEU A 409 4.80 11.93 30.14
N LEU A 410 5.79 12.21 29.28
CA LEU A 410 7.19 11.82 29.48
C LEU A 410 7.99 12.84 30.27
N GLU A 411 7.39 13.97 30.65
CA GLU A 411 8.06 15.01 31.43
C GLU A 411 8.52 14.46 32.79
N GLY A 412 9.78 14.74 33.12
CA GLY A 412 10.38 14.28 34.39
C GLY A 412 11.04 12.90 34.32
N ARG A 413 10.96 12.17 33.21
CA ARG A 413 11.72 10.93 33.02
C ARG A 413 13.23 11.21 32.96
N LYS A 414 14.03 10.32 33.57
CA LYS A 414 15.48 10.51 33.69
C LYS A 414 16.27 10.04 32.46
N ALA A 415 15.64 9.28 31.56
CA ALA A 415 16.31 8.69 30.39
C ALA A 415 16.77 9.75 29.40
N ALA A 416 15.90 10.71 29.07
CA ALA A 416 16.16 11.79 28.13
C ALA A 416 15.20 12.97 28.41
N THR A 417 15.50 14.11 27.81
CA THR A 417 14.56 15.25 27.74
C THR A 417 13.83 15.18 26.40
N PHE A 418 12.52 15.23 26.44
CA PHE A 418 11.68 15.12 25.25
C PHE A 418 11.15 16.50 24.87
N HIS A 419 11.63 17.04 23.74
CA HIS A 419 11.18 18.31 23.20
C HIS A 419 10.09 18.05 22.16
N ALA A 420 8.95 18.71 22.28
CA ALA A 420 7.90 18.71 21.26
C ALA A 420 7.68 20.14 20.75
N SER A 421 7.95 20.36 19.49
CA SER A 421 7.72 21.64 18.82
C SER A 421 6.24 21.95 18.76
N ALA A 422 5.87 23.23 19.00
CA ALA A 422 4.53 23.69 18.66
C ALA A 422 4.45 23.88 17.13
N PRO A 423 3.35 23.42 16.46
CA PRO A 423 3.19 23.68 15.03
C PRO A 423 3.19 25.18 14.76
N THR A 424 3.93 25.61 13.75
CA THR A 424 3.98 27.01 13.34
C THR A 424 2.65 27.44 12.73
N ASP A 425 2.36 28.78 12.72
CA ASP A 425 1.13 29.29 12.12
C ASP A 425 1.05 29.03 10.60
N GLU A 426 2.18 28.87 9.92
CA GLU A 426 2.26 28.47 8.52
C GLU A 426 1.90 26.98 8.35
N GLU A 427 2.38 26.10 9.22
CA GLU A 427 2.01 24.68 9.27
C GLU A 427 0.53 24.50 9.61
N ARG A 428 -0.06 25.38 10.43
CA ARG A 428 -1.51 25.38 10.74
C ARG A 428 -2.39 25.79 9.57
N ARG A 429 -1.87 26.60 8.61
CA ARG A 429 -2.66 27.18 7.52
C ARG A 429 -2.73 26.34 6.25
N GLY A 430 -2.21 25.14 6.25
CA GLY A 430 -2.38 24.23 5.13
C GLY A 430 -1.08 23.79 4.49
N SER A 431 -0.30 23.12 5.26
CA SER A 431 0.87 22.38 4.80
C SER A 431 0.54 21.12 4.00
N GLY A 432 -0.71 20.90 3.62
CA GLY A 432 -1.05 19.86 2.67
C GLY A 432 -0.47 20.22 1.30
N VAL A 433 0.33 19.32 0.71
CA VAL A 433 0.73 19.39 -0.71
C VAL A 433 -0.52 19.57 -1.58
N ILE A 434 -1.67 19.10 -1.09
CA ILE A 434 -2.98 19.27 -1.68
C ILE A 434 -3.74 20.34 -0.87
N PRO A 435 -4.16 21.45 -1.46
CA PRO A 435 -5.00 22.45 -0.81
C PRO A 435 -6.25 21.81 -0.17
N PRO A 436 -6.73 22.31 0.99
CA PRO A 436 -7.89 21.74 1.69
C PRO A 436 -9.12 21.57 0.80
N GLU A 437 -9.36 22.50 -0.13
CA GLU A 437 -10.43 22.45 -1.12
C GLU A 437 -10.24 21.36 -2.19
N ARG A 438 -9.09 20.70 -2.25
CA ARG A 438 -8.76 19.65 -3.20
C ARG A 438 -8.53 18.27 -2.57
N VAL A 439 -8.67 18.14 -1.27
CA VAL A 439 -8.45 16.87 -0.54
C VAL A 439 -9.35 15.75 -1.08
N HIS A 440 -10.57 16.11 -1.49
CA HIS A 440 -11.55 15.16 -2.03
C HIS A 440 -11.59 15.10 -3.56
N TYR A 441 -10.66 15.77 -4.25
CA TYR A 441 -10.67 15.92 -5.70
C TYR A 441 -10.83 14.59 -6.47
N LEU A 442 -10.08 13.55 -6.13
CA LEU A 442 -10.20 12.24 -6.78
C LEU A 442 -11.53 11.56 -6.43
N SER A 443 -12.03 11.73 -5.21
CA SER A 443 -13.34 11.21 -4.79
C SER A 443 -14.48 11.91 -5.51
N GLU A 444 -14.38 13.21 -5.69
CA GLU A 444 -15.33 14.03 -6.44
C GLU A 444 -15.36 13.66 -7.92
N ILE A 445 -14.19 13.46 -8.55
CA ILE A 445 -14.11 12.96 -9.92
C ILE A 445 -14.77 11.58 -10.01
N ALA A 446 -14.44 10.66 -9.11
CA ALA A 446 -15.02 9.31 -9.13
C ALA A 446 -16.53 9.30 -8.87
N ALA A 447 -17.04 10.21 -8.03
CA ALA A 447 -18.47 10.41 -7.83
C ALA A 447 -19.12 11.00 -9.09
N GLY A 448 -18.55 12.08 -9.64
CA GLY A 448 -19.04 12.73 -10.85
C GLY A 448 -19.11 11.77 -12.06
N VAL A 449 -18.09 10.90 -12.22
CA VAL A 449 -18.11 9.87 -13.27
C VAL A 449 -19.23 8.85 -13.05
N ARG A 450 -19.46 8.41 -11.81
CA ARG A 450 -20.54 7.47 -11.50
C ARG A 450 -21.92 8.09 -11.71
N ASP A 451 -22.09 9.33 -11.27
CA ASP A 451 -23.34 10.07 -11.43
C ASP A 451 -23.64 10.31 -12.93
N TYR A 452 -22.61 10.69 -13.70
CA TYR A 452 -22.70 10.80 -15.15
C TYR A 452 -23.15 9.48 -15.79
N HIS A 453 -22.50 8.37 -15.46
CA HIS A 453 -22.86 7.07 -16.02
C HIS A 453 -24.28 6.65 -15.67
N THR A 454 -24.73 6.92 -14.45
CA THR A 454 -26.10 6.62 -14.01
C THR A 454 -27.11 7.47 -14.76
N ALA A 455 -26.85 8.76 -14.91
CA ALA A 455 -27.72 9.67 -15.66
C ALA A 455 -27.81 9.26 -17.15
N GLN A 456 -26.67 8.92 -17.78
CA GLN A 456 -26.66 8.47 -19.18
C GLN A 456 -27.36 7.12 -19.38
N GLN A 457 -27.31 6.25 -18.39
CA GLN A 457 -28.05 4.99 -18.41
C GLN A 457 -29.57 5.24 -18.37
N ASP A 458 -30.05 6.12 -17.49
CA ASP A 458 -31.47 6.47 -17.39
C ASP A 458 -31.98 7.07 -18.72
N VAL A 459 -31.26 8.02 -19.28
CA VAL A 459 -31.61 8.61 -20.59
C VAL A 459 -31.67 7.52 -21.68
N GLY A 460 -30.70 6.60 -21.71
CA GLY A 460 -30.69 5.49 -22.67
C GLY A 460 -31.89 4.56 -22.53
N GLU A 461 -32.28 4.21 -21.30
CA GLU A 461 -33.47 3.36 -21.07
C GLU A 461 -34.76 4.06 -21.51
N ARG A 462 -34.87 5.34 -21.25
CA ARG A 462 -36.04 6.15 -21.66
C ARG A 462 -36.12 6.34 -23.18
N LEU A 463 -34.99 6.53 -23.87
CA LEU A 463 -34.95 6.59 -25.35
C LEU A 463 -35.34 5.22 -25.96
N ARG A 464 -34.86 4.11 -25.38
CA ARG A 464 -35.30 2.76 -25.75
C ARG A 464 -36.80 2.58 -25.61
N LEU A 465 -37.36 3.06 -24.49
CA LEU A 465 -38.82 3.05 -24.27
C LEU A 465 -39.55 3.82 -25.37
N VAL A 466 -39.09 5.02 -25.73
CA VAL A 466 -39.67 5.83 -26.84
C VAL A 466 -39.61 5.06 -28.17
N GLN A 467 -38.49 4.39 -28.48
CA GLN A 467 -38.37 3.54 -29.67
C GLN A 467 -39.38 2.39 -29.68
N HIS A 468 -39.55 1.72 -28.55
CA HIS A 468 -40.54 0.62 -28.43
C HIS A 468 -41.97 1.12 -28.57
N LEU A 469 -42.31 2.27 -27.95
CA LEU A 469 -43.63 2.89 -28.10
C LEU A 469 -43.91 3.30 -29.53
N ARG A 470 -42.94 3.88 -30.26
CA ARG A 470 -43.05 4.20 -31.70
C ARG A 470 -43.31 2.96 -32.53
N THR A 471 -42.61 1.89 -32.26
CA THR A 471 -42.79 0.60 -32.95
C THR A 471 -44.19 0.04 -32.67
N ALA A 472 -44.63 0.05 -31.41
CA ALA A 472 -45.98 -0.40 -31.00
C ALA A 472 -47.08 0.46 -31.63
N ALA A 473 -46.92 1.78 -31.68
CA ALA A 473 -47.88 2.68 -32.30
C ALA A 473 -48.00 2.41 -33.81
N THR A 474 -46.89 2.16 -34.51
CA THR A 474 -46.88 1.79 -35.90
C THR A 474 -47.63 0.48 -36.16
N GLN A 475 -47.37 -0.55 -35.34
CA GLN A 475 -48.08 -1.85 -35.43
C GLN A 475 -49.56 -1.71 -35.13
N ALA A 476 -49.93 -0.84 -34.17
CA ALA A 476 -51.35 -0.59 -33.86
C ALA A 476 -52.08 0.06 -35.03
N ARG A 477 -51.44 1.00 -35.73
CA ARG A 477 -51.98 1.62 -36.96
C ARG A 477 -52.17 0.60 -38.09
N GLU A 478 -51.19 -0.28 -38.31
CA GLU A 478 -51.26 -1.36 -39.30
C GLU A 478 -52.45 -2.31 -39.05
N ARG A 479 -52.81 -2.47 -37.75
CA ARG A 479 -53.97 -3.29 -37.32
C ARG A 479 -55.29 -2.51 -37.22
N ASN A 480 -55.32 -1.26 -37.68
CA ASN A 480 -56.46 -0.34 -37.57
C ASN A 480 -56.92 -0.07 -36.13
N ALA A 481 -56.03 -0.22 -35.13
CA ALA A 481 -56.30 0.08 -33.72
C ALA A 481 -55.90 1.54 -33.40
N THR A 482 -56.61 2.51 -34.05
CA THR A 482 -56.26 3.94 -34.00
C THR A 482 -56.26 4.51 -32.58
N ALA A 483 -57.23 4.20 -31.74
CA ALA A 483 -57.33 4.69 -30.36
C ALA A 483 -56.09 4.25 -29.54
N THR A 484 -55.57 3.04 -29.73
CA THR A 484 -54.37 2.55 -29.07
C THR A 484 -53.11 3.29 -29.61
N ALA A 485 -53.07 3.56 -30.91
CA ALA A 485 -51.96 4.30 -31.50
C ALA A 485 -51.90 5.74 -30.97
N ASP A 486 -53.07 6.41 -30.85
CA ASP A 486 -53.17 7.77 -30.32
C ASP A 486 -52.76 7.85 -28.82
N ASP A 487 -53.10 6.84 -28.03
CA ASP A 487 -52.68 6.77 -26.62
C ASP A 487 -51.15 6.58 -26.49
N LEU A 488 -50.54 5.72 -27.35
CA LEU A 488 -49.09 5.52 -27.40
C LEU A 488 -48.36 6.80 -27.87
N ASP A 489 -48.93 7.56 -28.82
CA ASP A 489 -48.36 8.82 -29.25
C ASP A 489 -48.41 9.87 -28.14
N ALA A 490 -49.50 9.96 -27.37
CA ALA A 490 -49.56 10.84 -26.21
C ALA A 490 -48.53 10.51 -25.14
N GLN A 491 -48.24 9.21 -24.92
CA GLN A 491 -47.15 8.79 -24.03
C GLN A 491 -45.78 9.19 -24.56
N ILE A 492 -45.55 9.08 -25.86
CA ILE A 492 -44.29 9.51 -26.51
C ILE A 492 -44.13 11.03 -26.33
N GLU A 493 -45.17 11.81 -26.60
CA GLU A 493 -45.14 13.28 -26.42
C GLU A 493 -44.80 13.65 -24.98
N ALA A 494 -45.45 12.99 -24.00
CA ALA A 494 -45.20 13.22 -22.58
C ALA A 494 -43.73 12.93 -22.18
N LEU A 495 -43.16 11.84 -22.69
CA LEU A 495 -41.73 11.52 -22.46
C LEU A 495 -40.81 12.54 -23.16
N MET A 496 -41.11 12.89 -24.39
CA MET A 496 -40.30 13.80 -25.19
C MET A 496 -40.44 15.27 -24.79
N ALA A 497 -41.32 15.59 -23.84
CA ALA A 497 -41.36 16.91 -23.21
C ALA A 497 -40.13 17.20 -22.34
N ASP A 498 -39.37 16.15 -21.96
CA ASP A 498 -38.11 16.26 -21.22
C ASP A 498 -36.98 16.74 -22.16
N GLU A 499 -36.38 17.87 -21.81
CA GLU A 499 -35.31 18.50 -22.59
C GLU A 499 -34.11 17.61 -22.75
N THR A 500 -33.78 16.78 -21.74
CA THR A 500 -32.67 15.82 -21.79
C THR A 500 -32.90 14.74 -22.83
N LEU A 501 -34.14 14.24 -22.96
CA LEU A 501 -34.48 13.27 -24.01
C LEU A 501 -34.50 13.89 -25.41
N GLN A 502 -34.90 15.16 -25.52
CA GLN A 502 -34.82 15.87 -26.81
C GLN A 502 -33.37 15.98 -27.29
N HIS A 503 -32.45 16.36 -26.39
CA HIS A 503 -31.02 16.42 -26.69
C HIS A 503 -30.46 15.03 -27.05
N GLY A 504 -30.88 13.98 -26.33
CA GLY A 504 -30.49 12.61 -26.62
C GLY A 504 -30.94 12.13 -28.00
N ALA A 505 -32.20 12.41 -28.37
CA ALA A 505 -32.74 12.08 -29.69
C ALA A 505 -32.03 12.85 -30.82
N ALA A 506 -31.75 14.14 -30.61
CA ALA A 506 -31.00 14.95 -31.58
C ALA A 506 -29.57 14.40 -31.79
N ALA A 507 -28.91 13.95 -30.71
CA ALA A 507 -27.59 13.32 -30.80
C ALA A 507 -27.62 12.00 -31.57
N LEU A 508 -28.68 11.19 -31.44
CA LEU A 508 -28.87 9.97 -32.21
C LEU A 508 -29.06 10.27 -33.72
N ASP A 509 -29.84 11.30 -34.06
CA ASP A 509 -30.06 11.69 -35.45
C ASP A 509 -28.79 12.26 -36.10
N GLU A 510 -28.02 13.07 -35.40
CA GLU A 510 -26.72 13.55 -35.84
C GLU A 510 -25.74 12.38 -36.06
N PHE A 511 -25.74 11.41 -35.16
CA PHE A 511 -24.91 10.22 -35.28
C PHE A 511 -25.27 9.41 -36.53
N ARG A 512 -26.56 9.20 -36.80
CA ARG A 512 -27.04 8.47 -38.01
C ARG A 512 -26.51 9.12 -39.30
N GLN A 513 -26.59 10.43 -39.40
CA GLN A 513 -26.05 11.18 -40.55
C GLN A 513 -24.54 11.02 -40.66
N THR A 514 -23.82 11.11 -39.57
CA THR A 514 -22.36 10.97 -39.51
C THR A 514 -21.93 9.53 -39.86
N ALA A 515 -22.66 8.53 -39.36
CA ALA A 515 -22.39 7.13 -39.62
C ALA A 515 -22.57 6.78 -41.12
N GLU A 516 -23.58 7.38 -41.78
CA GLU A 516 -23.78 7.24 -43.23
C GLU A 516 -22.60 7.82 -44.00
N ALA A 517 -22.11 8.99 -43.62
CA ALA A 517 -20.93 9.61 -44.23
C ALA A 517 -19.67 8.73 -44.09
N TYR A 518 -19.49 8.06 -42.94
CA TYR A 518 -18.38 7.10 -42.76
C TYR A 518 -18.54 5.81 -43.59
N ARG A 519 -19.76 5.40 -43.91
CA ARG A 519 -20.06 4.21 -44.74
C ARG A 519 -19.96 4.47 -46.23
N SER A 520 -19.98 5.74 -46.66
CA SER A 520 -20.03 6.11 -48.10
C SER A 520 -18.75 5.83 -48.90
N GLY A 521 -17.68 5.34 -48.26
CA GLY A 521 -16.39 5.07 -48.92
C GLY A 521 -15.46 6.29 -48.99
N GLU A 522 -16.00 7.50 -49.02
CA GLU A 522 -15.27 8.76 -49.05
C GLU A 522 -15.89 9.77 -48.09
N TYR A 523 -15.05 10.54 -47.40
CA TYR A 523 -15.48 11.61 -46.49
C TYR A 523 -14.89 12.95 -46.96
N THR A 524 -15.75 13.95 -47.17
CA THR A 524 -15.33 15.28 -47.58
C THR A 524 -15.49 16.26 -46.43
N TYR A 525 -14.41 16.92 -46.05
CA TYR A 525 -14.42 18.00 -45.05
C TYR A 525 -13.81 19.28 -45.62
N HIS A 526 -14.14 20.43 -45.03
CA HIS A 526 -13.70 21.72 -45.51
C HIS A 526 -12.67 22.35 -44.57
N VAL A 527 -11.54 22.79 -45.13
CA VAL A 527 -10.53 23.57 -44.38
C VAL A 527 -10.38 24.92 -45.09
N ARG A 528 -10.70 25.99 -44.39
CA ARG A 528 -10.67 27.36 -44.94
C ARG A 528 -11.43 27.50 -46.26
N GLY A 529 -12.59 26.87 -46.35
CA GLY A 529 -13.45 26.89 -47.52
C GLY A 529 -13.02 25.99 -48.69
N LYS A 530 -11.93 25.24 -48.59
CA LYS A 530 -11.51 24.26 -49.60
C LYS A 530 -11.94 22.86 -49.16
N PRO A 531 -12.60 22.08 -50.04
CA PRO A 531 -12.98 20.71 -49.77
C PRO A 531 -11.75 19.79 -49.84
N PHE A 532 -11.67 18.87 -48.88
CA PHE A 532 -10.70 17.78 -48.87
C PHE A 532 -11.47 16.47 -48.78
N THR A 533 -11.27 15.59 -49.73
CA THR A 533 -11.89 14.27 -49.78
C THR A 533 -10.86 13.22 -49.42
N VAL A 534 -11.20 12.35 -48.49
CA VAL A 534 -10.34 11.26 -47.99
C VAL A 534 -11.10 9.94 -48.00
N PRO A 535 -10.44 8.81 -48.28
CA PRO A 535 -11.09 7.51 -48.22
C PRO A 535 -11.41 7.12 -46.77
N THR A 536 -12.60 6.55 -46.54
CA THR A 536 -13.07 6.07 -45.23
C THR A 536 -12.68 4.62 -44.98
N THR A 537 -12.04 3.95 -45.94
CA THR A 537 -11.61 2.55 -45.83
C THR A 537 -10.13 2.42 -46.16
N THR A 538 -9.51 1.37 -45.65
CA THR A 538 -8.19 0.86 -46.07
C THR A 538 -8.36 -0.53 -46.65
N GLU A 539 -7.48 -0.92 -47.57
CA GLU A 539 -7.49 -2.24 -48.16
C GLU A 539 -6.64 -3.22 -47.34
N SER A 540 -7.20 -4.38 -46.99
CA SER A 540 -6.49 -5.45 -46.33
C SER A 540 -5.59 -6.23 -47.30
N LEU A 541 -4.67 -7.04 -46.78
CA LEU A 541 -3.85 -7.98 -47.56
C LEU A 541 -4.70 -8.96 -48.40
N ALA A 542 -5.94 -9.21 -48.03
CA ALA A 542 -6.91 -10.03 -48.75
C ALA A 542 -7.79 -9.23 -49.71
N HIS A 543 -7.42 -7.97 -50.01
CA HIS A 543 -8.18 -7.04 -50.87
C HIS A 543 -9.60 -6.74 -50.36
N SER A 544 -9.84 -6.85 -49.07
CA SER A 544 -11.11 -6.47 -48.44
C SER A 544 -11.03 -5.03 -47.95
N ALA A 545 -12.08 -4.23 -48.14
CA ALA A 545 -12.18 -2.89 -47.62
C ALA A 545 -12.44 -2.93 -46.09
N ILE A 546 -11.52 -2.38 -45.31
CA ILE A 546 -11.63 -2.26 -43.83
C ILE A 546 -11.99 -0.82 -43.49
N PRO A 547 -13.13 -0.55 -42.83
CA PRO A 547 -13.47 0.79 -42.38
C PRO A 547 -12.40 1.35 -41.41
N LYS A 548 -12.00 2.60 -41.61
CA LYS A 548 -11.06 3.32 -40.75
C LYS A 548 -11.65 3.62 -39.36
N VAL A 549 -12.97 3.67 -39.24
CA VAL A 549 -13.71 3.91 -37.99
C VAL A 549 -14.69 2.76 -37.77
N ALA A 550 -14.59 2.11 -36.62
CA ALA A 550 -15.54 1.09 -36.23
C ALA A 550 -16.83 1.78 -35.76
N LEU A 551 -17.93 1.48 -36.42
CA LEU A 551 -19.26 1.96 -36.06
C LEU A 551 -20.02 0.89 -35.31
N PRO A 552 -20.82 1.24 -34.28
CA PRO A 552 -21.69 0.28 -33.60
C PRO A 552 -22.71 -0.32 -34.58
N ARG A 553 -23.03 -1.59 -34.38
CA ARG A 553 -23.98 -2.33 -35.25
C ARG A 553 -25.38 -2.41 -34.66
N THR A 554 -25.56 -1.88 -33.43
CA THR A 554 -26.87 -1.89 -32.78
C THR A 554 -27.83 -0.90 -33.40
N GLU A 555 -29.12 -1.27 -33.49
CA GLU A 555 -30.23 -0.41 -33.89
C GLU A 555 -31.05 0.05 -32.69
N ASP A 556 -30.75 -0.46 -31.47
CA ASP A 556 -31.37 -0.06 -30.23
C ASP A 556 -30.93 1.35 -29.84
N GLU A 557 -31.88 2.28 -29.73
CA GLU A 557 -31.61 3.68 -29.46
C GLU A 557 -30.99 3.89 -28.06
N GLY A 558 -31.33 3.06 -27.08
CA GLY A 558 -30.75 3.12 -25.75
C GLY A 558 -29.29 2.67 -25.74
N ASP A 559 -28.93 1.58 -26.43
CA ASP A 559 -27.57 1.11 -26.55
C ASP A 559 -26.70 2.08 -27.37
N LEU A 560 -27.27 2.61 -28.46
CA LEU A 560 -26.60 3.59 -29.29
C LEU A 560 -26.32 4.88 -28.54
N TYR A 561 -27.28 5.37 -27.76
CA TYR A 561 -27.09 6.56 -26.92
C TYR A 561 -26.01 6.33 -25.85
N ARG A 562 -26.00 5.16 -25.19
CA ARG A 562 -24.95 4.80 -24.22
C ARG A 562 -23.57 4.75 -24.87
N TYR A 563 -23.46 4.26 -26.11
CA TYR A 563 -22.23 4.34 -26.88
C TYR A 563 -21.80 5.79 -27.09
N LEU A 564 -22.71 6.66 -27.55
CA LEU A 564 -22.42 8.07 -27.78
C LEU A 564 -22.00 8.80 -26.50
N ALA A 565 -22.59 8.45 -25.37
CA ALA A 565 -22.28 9.05 -24.07
C ALA A 565 -20.96 8.56 -23.46
N ARG A 566 -20.47 7.37 -23.81
CA ARG A 566 -19.30 6.74 -23.16
C ARG A 566 -18.09 6.60 -24.07
N GLU A 567 -18.28 6.34 -25.33
CA GLU A 567 -17.21 6.04 -26.28
C GLU A 567 -17.18 7.03 -27.45
N ASN A 568 -18.28 7.20 -28.14
CA ASN A 568 -18.50 8.09 -29.27
C ASN A 568 -17.48 7.96 -30.42
N LEU A 569 -17.60 8.82 -31.42
CA LEU A 569 -16.68 8.88 -32.54
C LEU A 569 -15.47 9.76 -32.24
N PRO A 570 -14.31 9.52 -32.87
CA PRO A 570 -13.13 10.36 -32.71
C PRO A 570 -13.40 11.85 -32.93
N GLY A 571 -12.94 12.68 -31.99
CA GLY A 571 -13.15 14.12 -31.97
C GLY A 571 -14.46 14.59 -31.38
N ARG A 572 -15.30 13.68 -30.85
CA ARG A 572 -16.55 14.00 -30.14
C ARG A 572 -16.46 13.53 -28.69
N PHE A 573 -17.05 14.32 -27.78
CA PHE A 573 -17.13 13.95 -26.38
C PHE A 573 -17.85 12.60 -26.21
N PRO A 574 -17.40 11.71 -25.30
CA PRO A 574 -16.21 11.78 -24.44
C PRO A 574 -14.89 11.34 -25.08
N TYR A 575 -14.92 10.86 -26.33
CA TYR A 575 -13.73 10.49 -27.07
C TYR A 575 -12.98 11.73 -27.57
N THR A 576 -12.30 12.42 -26.64
CA THR A 576 -11.67 13.72 -26.87
C THR A 576 -10.28 13.68 -27.47
N ALA A 577 -9.73 12.49 -27.69
CA ALA A 577 -8.43 12.39 -28.32
C ALA A 577 -8.51 12.88 -29.76
N GLY A 578 -8.27 14.15 -29.92
CA GLY A 578 -8.58 15.04 -31.04
C GLY A 578 -7.85 14.79 -32.34
N VAL A 579 -7.89 13.59 -32.84
CA VAL A 579 -7.33 13.33 -34.16
C VAL A 579 -8.48 12.96 -35.11
N PHE A 580 -8.69 13.80 -36.10
CA PHE A 580 -9.51 13.40 -37.23
C PHE A 580 -8.88 12.15 -37.85
N PRO A 581 -9.54 10.97 -37.78
CA PRO A 581 -8.97 9.70 -38.20
C PRO A 581 -8.61 9.68 -39.71
N PHE A 582 -9.14 10.62 -40.49
CA PHE A 582 -8.94 10.72 -41.93
C PHE A 582 -7.81 11.65 -42.35
N LYS A 583 -7.20 12.40 -41.46
CA LYS A 583 -6.03 13.24 -41.78
C LYS A 583 -4.73 12.45 -41.98
N ARG A 584 -4.66 11.23 -41.49
CA ARG A 584 -3.48 10.35 -41.63
C ARG A 584 -3.72 9.31 -42.67
N GLN A 585 -2.83 9.21 -43.62
CA GLN A 585 -2.82 8.15 -44.65
C GLN A 585 -2.11 6.89 -44.14
N ASP A 586 -1.28 7.03 -43.14
CA ASP A 586 -0.53 5.95 -42.48
C ASP A 586 -1.28 5.34 -41.31
N GLU A 587 -0.72 4.31 -40.70
CA GLU A 587 -1.28 3.47 -39.65
C GLU A 587 -2.02 4.25 -38.57
N LEU A 588 -3.31 3.97 -38.39
CA LEU A 588 -4.11 4.48 -37.28
C LEU A 588 -3.69 3.74 -36.04
N SER A 589 -2.84 4.34 -35.24
CA SER A 589 -2.58 3.78 -33.90
C SER A 589 -3.85 3.87 -33.05
N ALA A 590 -4.20 2.79 -32.36
CA ALA A 590 -5.32 2.74 -31.43
C ALA A 590 -5.10 3.68 -30.22
N ARG A 591 -3.90 4.22 -30.05
CA ARG A 591 -3.57 5.23 -29.05
C ARG A 591 -3.37 6.56 -29.73
N MET A 592 -4.08 7.56 -29.25
CA MET A 592 -3.89 8.90 -29.73
C MET A 592 -2.78 9.57 -28.95
N PHE A 593 -1.84 10.11 -29.71
CA PHE A 593 -0.79 10.95 -29.14
C PHE A 593 -1.37 12.33 -28.81
N ALA A 594 -0.96 12.89 -27.69
CA ALA A 594 -1.25 14.29 -27.38
C ALA A 594 -0.53 15.17 -28.40
N GLY A 595 -1.25 15.64 -29.40
CA GLY A 595 -0.72 16.50 -30.45
C GLY A 595 -0.90 15.97 -31.87
N GLU A 596 -0.83 16.88 -32.84
CA GLU A 596 -0.92 16.59 -34.25
C GLU A 596 0.47 16.29 -34.81
N GLY A 597 0.86 15.03 -34.94
CA GLY A 597 2.13 14.68 -35.56
C GLY A 597 2.60 13.27 -35.21
N GLU A 598 3.72 12.88 -35.80
CA GLU A 598 4.40 11.63 -35.50
C GLU A 598 4.94 11.63 -34.06
N ALA A 599 5.17 10.44 -33.47
CA ALA A 599 5.69 10.27 -32.15
C ALA A 599 6.99 11.07 -31.89
N GLU A 600 7.87 11.15 -32.87
CA GLU A 600 9.10 11.94 -32.84
C GLU A 600 8.83 13.44 -32.65
N ARG A 601 7.82 13.98 -33.36
CA ARG A 601 7.43 15.39 -33.24
C ARG A 601 6.78 15.69 -31.88
N THR A 602 5.97 14.76 -31.35
CA THR A 602 5.35 14.87 -30.04
C THR A 602 6.41 14.84 -28.95
N ASN A 603 7.37 13.91 -29.01
CA ASN A 603 8.47 13.82 -28.08
C ASN A 603 9.38 15.06 -28.12
N ARG A 604 9.61 15.60 -29.33
CA ARG A 604 10.37 16.86 -29.47
C ARG A 604 9.63 18.04 -28.82
N CYS A 605 8.32 18.13 -28.97
CA CYS A 605 7.50 19.13 -28.28
C CYS A 605 7.59 18.98 -26.76
N LEU A 606 7.46 17.78 -26.22
CA LEU A 606 7.56 17.50 -24.79
C LEU A 606 8.95 17.88 -24.23
N LEU A 607 10.02 17.56 -24.95
CA LEU A 607 11.40 17.92 -24.57
C LEU A 607 11.64 19.44 -24.50
N TYR A 608 11.00 20.22 -25.39
CA TYR A 608 11.21 21.69 -25.42
C TYR A 608 10.21 22.48 -24.57
N THR A 609 9.07 21.91 -24.22
CA THR A 609 8.01 22.60 -23.47
C THR A 609 7.89 22.15 -22.02
N SER A 610 8.51 21.05 -21.64
CA SER A 610 8.58 20.61 -20.24
C SER A 610 9.57 21.48 -19.45
N PRO A 611 9.21 21.95 -18.28
CA PRO A 611 10.08 22.80 -17.44
C PRO A 611 11.34 22.09 -16.95
N SER A 612 11.39 20.75 -17.02
CA SER A 612 12.58 19.94 -16.74
C SER A 612 12.55 18.63 -17.53
N PRO A 613 13.70 18.17 -18.09
CA PRO A 613 13.81 16.84 -18.68
C PRO A 613 13.64 15.68 -17.68
N ARG A 614 13.55 15.98 -16.38
CA ARG A 614 13.32 15.01 -15.30
C ARG A 614 11.86 14.83 -14.95
N ASP A 615 10.97 15.67 -15.50
CA ASP A 615 9.53 15.67 -15.21
C ASP A 615 8.72 15.04 -16.37
N SER A 616 9.39 14.39 -17.33
CA SER A 616 8.78 13.71 -18.48
C SER A 616 8.93 12.20 -18.39
#